data_f5cbc16c11ee923c1d74350b6f59cd66
#
_entry.id   f5cbc16c11ee923c1d74350b6f59cd66
#
_cell.length_a   1.000
_cell.length_b   1.000
_cell.length_c   1.000
_cell.angle_alpha   90.00
_cell.angle_beta   90.00
_cell.angle_gamma   90.00
#
_symmetry.space_group_name_H-M   'P 1'
#
loop_
_entity.id
_entity.type
_entity.pdbx_description
1 polymer ?
#
loop_
_entity_poly.entity_id
_entity_poly.type
_entity_poly.pdbx_seq_one_letter_code
_entity_poly.pdbx_strand_id
1 'polypeptide(L)'
;LKLGVSLSDKQISELKSNIIWYVEENINGKKVLIPKVYLTKNNLKYPRTSIEATGSLNIVADEVFNASNMSAKKVSLELNNLTNISLSKNLASINGENIDIKAKNNISNIGSIINAKNNLNISAVQIKNISTQHINTNVEGIKKSTLENISKIEAGNNILIKTDSLENLAGNIKSGNDLNIKSSDVEIGNISLNNKENKRKYELNIVDTIGSEISGKNIHIDNKNNIKISGSNIRAEEKVSINSGNISITSTENKFYQKDGDGGNYRINEVKKNNSS
;
A
#
# COMPACT_ATOMS: atom_id res chain seq x y z
N LEU A 1 18.17 -14.75 -30.88
CA LEU A 1 17.09 -15.68 -30.60
C LEU A 1 17.36 -17.01 -31.32
N LYS A 2 17.15 -18.15 -30.62
CA LYS A 2 17.33 -19.47 -31.21
C LYS A 2 15.97 -20.17 -31.29
N LEU A 3 15.57 -20.57 -32.49
CA LEU A 3 14.29 -21.29 -32.70
C LEU A 3 14.23 -22.55 -31.83
N GLY A 4 13.09 -22.85 -31.30
CA GLY A 4 12.87 -23.97 -30.40
C GLY A 4 13.21 -23.71 -28.93
N VAL A 5 13.85 -22.60 -28.58
CA VAL A 5 14.22 -22.25 -27.20
C VAL A 5 13.33 -21.12 -26.70
N SER A 6 12.79 -21.26 -25.47
CA SER A 6 12.03 -20.20 -24.80
C SER A 6 12.91 -18.99 -24.52
N LEU A 7 12.33 -17.79 -24.60
CA LEU A 7 13.03 -16.58 -24.23
C LEU A 7 13.25 -16.50 -22.71
N SER A 8 14.44 -16.05 -22.31
CA SER A 8 14.74 -15.71 -20.93
C SER A 8 14.05 -14.42 -20.51
N ASP A 9 13.89 -14.19 -19.20
CA ASP A 9 13.29 -12.95 -18.66
C ASP A 9 14.02 -11.69 -19.15
N LYS A 10 15.35 -11.77 -19.27
CA LYS A 10 16.16 -10.67 -19.83
C LYS A 10 15.79 -10.39 -21.30
N GLN A 11 15.70 -11.43 -22.12
CA GLN A 11 15.32 -11.29 -23.54
C GLN A 11 13.88 -10.77 -23.67
N ILE A 12 12.95 -11.22 -22.82
CA ILE A 12 11.58 -10.71 -22.79
C ILE A 12 11.55 -9.22 -22.41
N SER A 13 12.37 -8.81 -21.45
CA SER A 13 12.44 -7.41 -21.01
C SER A 13 13.02 -6.46 -22.08
N GLU A 14 13.83 -6.98 -23.02
CA GLU A 14 14.46 -6.25 -24.11
C GLU A 14 13.62 -6.21 -25.40
N LEU A 15 12.48 -6.91 -25.44
CA LEU A 15 11.61 -6.91 -26.61
C LEU A 15 11.04 -5.50 -26.88
N LYS A 16 11.15 -5.05 -28.10
CA LYS A 16 10.60 -3.76 -28.57
C LYS A 16 9.18 -3.86 -29.12
N SER A 17 8.73 -5.08 -29.45
CA SER A 17 7.38 -5.37 -29.94
C SER A 17 6.92 -6.74 -29.46
N ASN A 18 5.60 -6.97 -29.45
CA ASN A 18 5.06 -8.30 -29.19
C ASN A 18 5.48 -9.24 -30.30
N ILE A 19 5.86 -10.46 -29.94
CA ILE A 19 6.27 -11.46 -30.93
C ILE A 19 5.60 -12.81 -30.65
N ILE A 20 5.40 -13.58 -31.72
CA ILE A 20 5.07 -14.99 -31.62
C ILE A 20 6.39 -15.74 -31.91
N TRP A 21 6.81 -16.57 -30.96
CA TRP A 21 8.04 -17.34 -31.07
C TRP A 21 7.76 -18.83 -30.93
N TYR A 22 8.35 -19.64 -31.78
CA TYR A 22 8.15 -21.07 -31.73
C TYR A 22 9.14 -21.72 -30.78
N VAL A 23 8.61 -22.43 -29.76
CA VAL A 23 9.38 -23.17 -28.77
C VAL A 23 9.15 -24.67 -28.93
N GLU A 24 10.20 -25.45 -28.71
CA GLU A 24 10.12 -26.91 -28.75
C GLU A 24 9.52 -27.41 -27.43
N GLU A 25 8.43 -28.15 -27.52
CA GLU A 25 7.84 -28.87 -26.40
C GLU A 25 7.69 -30.36 -26.72
N ASN A 26 7.81 -31.20 -25.69
CA ASN A 26 7.63 -32.64 -25.84
C ASN A 26 6.15 -33.00 -25.61
N ILE A 27 5.45 -33.35 -26.67
CA ILE A 27 4.07 -33.80 -26.62
C ILE A 27 4.02 -35.27 -27.00
N ASN A 28 3.64 -36.13 -26.03
CA ASN A 28 3.55 -37.57 -26.20
C ASN A 28 4.86 -38.22 -26.75
N GLY A 29 6.01 -37.78 -26.20
CA GLY A 29 7.32 -38.30 -26.59
C GLY A 29 7.88 -37.73 -27.92
N LYS A 30 7.15 -36.85 -28.61
CA LYS A 30 7.62 -36.18 -29.83
C LYS A 30 7.91 -34.71 -29.57
N LYS A 31 9.05 -34.25 -30.08
CA LYS A 31 9.42 -32.83 -30.06
C LYS A 31 8.63 -32.07 -31.13
N VAL A 32 7.85 -31.12 -30.70
CA VAL A 32 6.98 -30.31 -31.56
C VAL A 32 7.25 -28.83 -31.31
N LEU A 33 7.31 -28.04 -32.37
CA LEU A 33 7.39 -26.57 -32.25
C LEU A 33 5.99 -26.00 -32.03
N ILE A 34 5.75 -25.39 -30.88
CA ILE A 34 4.51 -24.70 -30.59
C ILE A 34 4.69 -23.19 -30.57
N PRO A 35 3.69 -22.42 -31.06
CA PRO A 35 3.74 -20.97 -31.00
C PRO A 35 3.52 -20.50 -29.56
N LYS A 36 4.43 -19.66 -29.05
CA LYS A 36 4.32 -18.98 -27.76
C LYS A 36 4.32 -17.47 -27.99
N VAL A 37 3.33 -16.79 -27.39
CA VAL A 37 3.22 -15.34 -27.48
C VAL A 37 4.04 -14.70 -26.36
N TYR A 38 4.94 -13.79 -26.73
CA TYR A 38 5.69 -12.95 -25.81
C TYR A 38 5.26 -11.50 -25.96
N LEU A 39 4.77 -10.90 -24.87
CA LEU A 39 4.28 -9.54 -24.86
C LEU A 39 5.35 -8.61 -24.28
N THR A 40 5.53 -7.46 -24.90
CA THR A 40 6.38 -6.40 -24.32
C THR A 40 5.68 -5.72 -23.16
N LYS A 41 6.43 -5.36 -22.13
CA LYS A 41 5.89 -4.61 -20.98
C LYS A 41 5.22 -3.29 -21.40
N ASN A 42 5.69 -2.67 -22.48
CA ASN A 42 5.19 -1.37 -22.96
C ASN A 42 3.86 -1.46 -23.74
N ASN A 43 3.47 -2.65 -24.21
CA ASN A 43 2.26 -2.83 -25.00
C ASN A 43 1.07 -3.41 -24.20
N LEU A 44 1.25 -3.73 -22.93
CA LEU A 44 0.16 -3.99 -22.02
C LEU A 44 -0.49 -2.66 -21.63
N LYS A 45 -1.20 -2.02 -22.56
CA LYS A 45 -2.13 -0.96 -22.24
C LYS A 45 -3.33 -1.64 -21.57
N TYR A 46 -3.30 -1.73 -20.26
CA TYR A 46 -4.54 -2.03 -19.52
C TYR A 46 -5.50 -0.87 -19.78
N PRO A 47 -6.72 -1.11 -20.24
CA PRO A 47 -7.71 -0.05 -20.34
C PRO A 47 -7.88 0.55 -18.94
N ARG A 48 -7.50 1.83 -18.79
CA ARG A 48 -7.75 2.56 -17.55
C ARG A 48 -9.18 3.05 -17.62
N THR A 49 -10.01 2.56 -16.72
CA THR A 49 -11.32 3.12 -16.47
C THR A 49 -11.15 4.37 -15.61
N SER A 50 -11.85 5.44 -15.92
CA SER A 50 -11.87 6.63 -15.07
C SER A 50 -13.26 7.27 -15.07
N ILE A 51 -13.56 8.00 -14.00
CA ILE A 51 -14.64 8.96 -13.95
C ILE A 51 -14.01 10.32 -13.79
N GLU A 52 -14.16 11.19 -14.78
CA GLU A 52 -13.53 12.49 -14.81
C GLU A 52 -14.54 13.58 -15.14
N ALA A 53 -14.53 14.67 -14.34
CA ALA A 53 -15.34 15.85 -14.59
C ALA A 53 -14.47 17.11 -14.45
N THR A 54 -14.65 18.08 -15.35
CA THR A 54 -13.93 19.36 -15.26
C THR A 54 -14.44 20.27 -14.13
N GLY A 55 -15.67 20.07 -13.68
CA GLY A 55 -16.31 20.81 -12.60
C GLY A 55 -16.48 19.95 -11.34
N SER A 56 -17.61 19.31 -11.19
CA SER A 56 -17.98 18.55 -9.99
C SER A 56 -18.30 17.10 -10.31
N LEU A 57 -17.87 16.22 -9.41
CA LEU A 57 -18.27 14.81 -9.37
C LEU A 57 -19.06 14.59 -8.07
N ASN A 58 -20.33 14.31 -8.19
CA ASN A 58 -21.19 14.01 -7.05
C ASN A 58 -21.69 12.57 -7.20
N ILE A 59 -21.43 11.76 -6.17
CA ILE A 59 -21.89 10.35 -6.13
C ILE A 59 -22.68 10.14 -4.84
N VAL A 60 -23.89 9.63 -4.99
CA VAL A 60 -24.72 9.16 -3.88
C VAL A 60 -25.01 7.69 -4.15
N ALA A 61 -24.53 6.80 -3.31
CA ALA A 61 -24.66 5.36 -3.47
C ALA A 61 -24.57 4.63 -2.13
N ASP A 62 -25.02 3.40 -2.07
CA ASP A 62 -24.77 2.58 -0.88
C ASP A 62 -23.30 2.14 -0.83
N GLU A 63 -22.79 1.60 -1.92
CA GLU A 63 -21.43 1.06 -2.01
C GLU A 63 -20.68 1.68 -3.19
N VAL A 64 -19.46 2.14 -2.94
CA VAL A 64 -18.51 2.51 -3.99
C VAL A 64 -17.25 1.69 -3.88
N PHE A 65 -16.94 0.93 -4.92
CA PHE A 65 -15.68 0.24 -5.11
C PHE A 65 -14.90 0.92 -6.22
N ASN A 66 -13.82 1.60 -5.85
CA ASN A 66 -12.93 2.27 -6.80
C ASN A 66 -11.58 1.53 -6.87
N ALA A 67 -11.29 0.96 -8.03
CA ALA A 67 -9.98 0.37 -8.34
C ALA A 67 -9.29 1.09 -9.52
N SER A 68 -9.66 2.37 -9.77
CA SER A 68 -9.19 3.17 -10.87
C SER A 68 -9.09 4.66 -10.48
N ASN A 69 -9.32 5.59 -11.41
CA ASN A 69 -9.24 7.01 -11.14
C ASN A 69 -10.61 7.69 -11.10
N MET A 70 -10.86 8.46 -10.06
CA MET A 70 -11.95 9.45 -9.99
C MET A 70 -11.34 10.83 -9.86
N SER A 71 -11.78 11.79 -10.68
CA SER A 71 -11.24 13.15 -10.61
C SER A 71 -12.24 14.24 -10.98
N ALA A 72 -12.21 15.33 -10.23
CA ALA A 72 -12.94 16.57 -10.54
C ALA A 72 -12.35 17.73 -9.76
N LYS A 73 -12.73 19.00 -10.10
CA LYS A 73 -12.39 20.12 -9.21
C LYS A 73 -13.01 19.94 -7.83
N LYS A 74 -14.29 19.59 -7.79
CA LYS A 74 -14.98 19.28 -6.55
C LYS A 74 -15.47 17.84 -6.58
N VAL A 75 -15.05 17.04 -5.61
CA VAL A 75 -15.52 15.65 -5.42
C VAL A 75 -16.38 15.59 -4.17
N SER A 76 -17.61 15.09 -4.28
CA SER A 76 -18.52 14.87 -3.17
C SER A 76 -19.08 13.46 -3.23
N LEU A 77 -18.79 12.66 -2.21
CA LEU A 77 -19.28 11.28 -2.11
C LEU A 77 -20.12 11.14 -0.84
N GLU A 78 -21.37 10.66 -1.00
CA GLU A 78 -22.28 10.33 0.11
C GLU A 78 -22.65 8.85 0.01
N LEU A 79 -22.18 8.02 0.95
CA LEU A 79 -22.15 6.58 0.81
C LEU A 79 -22.53 5.87 2.11
N ASN A 80 -22.79 4.55 2.04
CA ASN A 80 -22.69 3.70 3.21
C ASN A 80 -21.26 3.20 3.39
N ASN A 81 -20.61 2.73 2.30
CA ASN A 81 -19.23 2.27 2.35
C ASN A 81 -18.43 2.71 1.12
N LEU A 82 -17.15 3.06 1.33
CA LEU A 82 -16.17 3.32 0.27
C LEU A 82 -15.00 2.33 0.38
N THR A 83 -14.71 1.65 -0.71
CA THR A 83 -13.46 0.92 -0.90
C THR A 83 -12.68 1.54 -2.06
N ASN A 84 -11.58 2.25 -1.74
CA ASN A 84 -10.62 2.76 -2.70
C ASN A 84 -9.37 1.89 -2.62
N ILE A 85 -9.14 1.03 -3.61
CA ILE A 85 -8.12 -0.02 -3.56
C ILE A 85 -7.31 -0.11 -4.84
N SER A 86 -5.99 -0.14 -4.71
CA SER A 86 -5.11 -0.43 -5.84
C SER A 86 -4.96 -1.92 -6.04
N LEU A 87 -5.28 -2.37 -7.24
CA LEU A 87 -5.12 -3.77 -7.65
C LEU A 87 -3.79 -3.91 -8.40
N SER A 88 -2.81 -4.57 -7.80
CA SER A 88 -1.45 -4.68 -8.32
C SER A 88 -0.81 -3.30 -8.54
N LYS A 89 -0.12 -3.10 -9.68
CA LYS A 89 0.56 -1.86 -10.03
C LYS A 89 -0.36 -0.72 -10.50
N ASN A 90 -1.66 -0.96 -10.61
CA ASN A 90 -2.63 0.06 -11.00
C ASN A 90 -3.07 0.82 -9.76
N LEU A 91 -2.55 2.03 -9.59
CA LEU A 91 -2.92 2.90 -8.47
C LEU A 91 -4.34 3.41 -8.67
N ALA A 92 -5.20 3.09 -7.72
CA ALA A 92 -6.51 3.71 -7.61
C ALA A 92 -6.38 5.07 -6.93
N SER A 93 -7.18 6.04 -7.38
CA SER A 93 -7.11 7.38 -6.81
C SER A 93 -8.45 8.11 -6.85
N ILE A 94 -8.63 9.00 -5.86
CA ILE A 94 -9.68 10.01 -5.83
C ILE A 94 -8.98 11.36 -5.74
N ASN A 95 -9.09 12.18 -6.80
CA ASN A 95 -8.37 13.43 -6.93
C ASN A 95 -9.33 14.61 -7.07
N GLY A 96 -9.03 15.73 -6.41
CA GLY A 96 -9.82 16.94 -6.54
C GLY A 96 -9.09 18.19 -6.09
N GLU A 97 -9.66 19.37 -6.35
CA GLU A 97 -9.21 20.60 -5.67
C GLU A 97 -9.75 20.60 -4.23
N ASN A 98 -11.03 20.24 -4.08
CA ASN A 98 -11.66 20.03 -2.79
C ASN A 98 -12.42 18.71 -2.80
N ILE A 99 -12.27 17.93 -1.73
CA ILE A 99 -12.87 16.61 -1.59
C ILE A 99 -13.66 16.54 -0.29
N ASP A 100 -14.91 16.07 -0.37
CA ASP A 100 -15.78 15.79 0.78
C ASP A 100 -16.30 14.36 0.64
N ILE A 101 -15.91 13.46 1.56
CA ILE A 101 -16.31 12.06 1.58
C ILE A 101 -17.04 11.79 2.89
N LYS A 102 -18.31 11.41 2.78
CA LYS A 102 -19.14 11.00 3.92
C LYS A 102 -19.62 9.60 3.71
N ALA A 103 -19.17 8.68 4.56
CA ALA A 103 -19.69 7.33 4.62
C ALA A 103 -20.43 7.11 5.94
N LYS A 104 -21.54 6.36 5.89
CA LYS A 104 -22.25 6.01 7.13
C LYS A 104 -21.48 5.00 7.97
N ASN A 105 -20.75 4.07 7.30
CA ASN A 105 -20.04 2.99 7.98
C ASN A 105 -18.53 3.10 7.77
N ASN A 106 -18.02 2.71 6.58
CA ASN A 106 -16.60 2.47 6.40
C ASN A 106 -16.01 3.23 5.22
N ILE A 107 -14.78 3.71 5.40
CA ILE A 107 -13.90 4.17 4.32
C ILE A 107 -12.61 3.36 4.40
N SER A 108 -12.32 2.61 3.33
CA SER A 108 -11.10 1.82 3.20
C SER A 108 -10.27 2.35 2.03
N ASN A 109 -9.12 2.97 2.34
CA ASN A 109 -8.12 3.41 1.38
C ASN A 109 -6.93 2.45 1.45
N ILE A 110 -6.85 1.51 0.49
CA ILE A 110 -5.92 0.38 0.56
C ILE A 110 -4.94 0.45 -0.61
N GLY A 111 -3.67 0.73 -0.32
CA GLY A 111 -2.62 0.92 -1.32
C GLY A 111 -2.95 2.00 -2.35
N SER A 112 -3.81 2.96 -2.03
CA SER A 112 -4.43 3.89 -2.97
C SER A 112 -4.35 5.33 -2.46
N ILE A 113 -4.78 6.27 -3.27
CA ILE A 113 -4.57 7.70 -3.03
C ILE A 113 -5.92 8.43 -2.94
N ILE A 114 -6.09 9.24 -1.88
CA ILE A 114 -7.08 10.31 -1.81
C ILE A 114 -6.30 11.60 -1.70
N ASN A 115 -6.39 12.46 -2.73
CA ASN A 115 -5.57 13.65 -2.81
C ASN A 115 -6.40 14.89 -3.20
N ALA A 116 -6.45 15.86 -2.29
CA ALA A 116 -7.04 17.17 -2.52
C ALA A 116 -5.94 18.21 -2.72
N LYS A 117 -6.08 19.07 -3.75
CA LYS A 117 -5.15 20.17 -3.94
C LYS A 117 -5.28 21.24 -2.83
N ASN A 118 -6.50 21.41 -2.32
CA ASN A 118 -6.81 22.38 -1.25
C ASN A 118 -7.24 21.63 0.03
N ASN A 119 -8.55 21.40 0.20
CA ASN A 119 -9.10 20.89 1.44
C ASN A 119 -9.73 19.51 1.26
N LEU A 120 -9.57 18.66 2.27
CA LEU A 120 -10.08 17.32 2.33
C LEU A 120 -10.88 17.11 3.62
N ASN A 121 -12.16 16.77 3.49
CA ASN A 121 -13.00 16.35 4.59
C ASN A 121 -13.37 14.88 4.42
N ILE A 122 -13.18 14.09 5.46
CA ILE A 122 -13.53 12.68 5.47
C ILE A 122 -14.29 12.37 6.76
N SER A 123 -15.44 11.70 6.64
CA SER A 123 -16.18 11.23 7.80
C SER A 123 -16.75 9.83 7.60
N ALA A 124 -16.59 8.96 8.60
CA ALA A 124 -17.15 7.61 8.66
C ALA A 124 -17.11 7.07 10.09
N VAL A 125 -17.79 5.96 10.37
CA VAL A 125 -17.62 5.23 11.63
C VAL A 125 -16.20 4.65 11.71
N GLN A 126 -15.72 4.02 10.63
CA GLN A 126 -14.35 3.50 10.56
C GLN A 126 -13.64 4.02 9.32
N ILE A 127 -12.40 4.46 9.50
CA ILE A 127 -11.50 4.87 8.41
C ILE A 127 -10.22 4.04 8.48
N LYS A 128 -9.89 3.40 7.37
CA LYS A 128 -8.65 2.64 7.18
C LYS A 128 -7.81 3.25 6.07
N ASN A 129 -6.53 3.48 6.35
CA ASN A 129 -5.52 3.91 5.39
C ASN A 129 -4.33 2.95 5.47
N ILE A 130 -4.34 1.91 4.64
CA ILE A 130 -3.46 0.75 4.79
C ILE A 130 -2.67 0.52 3.51
N SER A 131 -1.34 0.53 3.62
CA SER A 131 -0.45 0.19 2.51
C SER A 131 -0.46 -1.30 2.22
N THR A 132 -0.21 -1.66 0.96
CA THR A 132 -0.22 -3.06 0.53
C THR A 132 1.18 -3.64 0.42
N GLN A 133 1.28 -4.94 0.59
CA GLN A 133 2.49 -5.70 0.37
C GLN A 133 2.29 -6.75 -0.72
N HIS A 134 3.29 -6.93 -1.54
CA HIS A 134 3.38 -8.04 -2.49
C HIS A 134 4.13 -9.20 -1.83
N ILE A 135 3.52 -10.38 -1.84
CA ILE A 135 4.12 -11.60 -1.31
C ILE A 135 4.36 -12.54 -2.48
N ASN A 136 5.63 -12.84 -2.74
CA ASN A 136 6.05 -13.83 -3.72
C ASN A 136 6.57 -15.07 -2.98
N THR A 137 6.04 -16.23 -3.33
CA THR A 137 6.54 -17.53 -2.84
C THR A 137 6.91 -18.36 -4.05
N ASN A 138 8.19 -18.71 -4.17
CA ASN A 138 8.65 -19.57 -5.26
C ASN A 138 8.39 -21.06 -4.99
N VAL A 139 8.68 -21.90 -5.98
CA VAL A 139 8.51 -23.38 -5.90
C VAL A 139 9.38 -24.03 -4.82
N GLU A 140 10.43 -23.36 -4.37
CA GLU A 140 11.34 -23.83 -3.31
C GLU A 140 10.87 -23.40 -1.91
N GLY A 141 9.69 -22.72 -1.79
CA GLY A 141 9.16 -22.26 -0.52
C GLY A 141 9.82 -20.96 0.01
N ILE A 142 10.64 -20.29 -0.81
CA ILE A 142 11.21 -19.00 -0.46
C ILE A 142 10.09 -17.96 -0.50
N LYS A 143 9.82 -17.34 0.64
CA LYS A 143 8.83 -16.27 0.78
C LYS A 143 9.54 -14.91 0.79
N LYS A 144 9.16 -14.02 -0.13
CA LYS A 144 9.66 -12.65 -0.19
C LYS A 144 8.49 -11.68 -0.13
N SER A 145 8.50 -10.81 0.86
CA SER A 145 7.53 -9.74 1.07
C SER A 145 8.17 -8.40 0.74
N THR A 146 7.51 -7.58 -0.07
CA THR A 146 7.94 -6.21 -0.39
C THR A 146 6.77 -5.26 -0.28
N LEU A 147 7.02 -4.01 0.08
CA LEU A 147 6.01 -2.96 0.01
C LEU A 147 5.58 -2.80 -1.46
N GLU A 148 4.27 -2.82 -1.72
CA GLU A 148 3.73 -2.71 -3.08
C GLU A 148 3.22 -1.31 -3.36
N ASN A 149 2.18 -0.88 -2.65
CA ASN A 149 1.60 0.44 -2.81
C ASN A 149 1.44 1.11 -1.44
N ILE A 150 1.92 2.35 -1.35
CA ILE A 150 1.74 3.19 -0.15
C ILE A 150 0.38 3.85 -0.23
N SER A 151 -0.42 3.66 0.82
CA SER A 151 -1.71 4.33 0.96
C SER A 151 -1.54 5.77 1.40
N LYS A 152 -2.26 6.69 0.76
CA LYS A 152 -2.11 8.12 1.01
C LYS A 152 -3.45 8.82 1.15
N ILE A 153 -3.53 9.71 2.16
CA ILE A 153 -4.57 10.70 2.36
C ILE A 153 -3.88 12.04 2.44
N GLU A 154 -3.98 12.87 1.39
CA GLU A 154 -3.18 14.08 1.28
C GLU A 154 -4.05 15.29 0.94
N ALA A 155 -3.69 16.47 1.47
CA ALA A 155 -4.26 17.75 1.07
C ALA A 155 -3.19 18.85 1.04
N GLY A 156 -3.28 19.74 0.06
CA GLY A 156 -2.37 20.89 -0.03
C GLY A 156 -2.61 21.96 1.04
N ASN A 157 -3.82 22.04 1.61
CA ASN A 157 -4.15 22.92 2.74
C ASN A 157 -4.54 22.07 3.96
N ASN A 158 -5.84 21.90 4.19
CA ASN A 158 -6.34 21.36 5.44
C ASN A 158 -6.95 19.97 5.25
N ILE A 159 -6.78 19.12 6.26
CA ILE A 159 -7.46 17.85 6.39
C ILE A 159 -8.32 17.86 7.65
N LEU A 160 -9.59 17.46 7.51
CA LEU A 160 -10.47 17.15 8.61
C LEU A 160 -10.94 15.70 8.52
N ILE A 161 -10.58 14.91 9.50
CA ILE A 161 -11.02 13.52 9.67
C ILE A 161 -11.95 13.46 10.88
N LYS A 162 -13.17 12.91 10.69
CA LYS A 162 -14.11 12.62 11.77
C LYS A 162 -14.49 11.14 11.71
N THR A 163 -14.22 10.41 12.78
CA THR A 163 -14.46 8.95 12.79
C THR A 163 -14.57 8.43 14.22
N ASP A 164 -15.16 7.27 14.40
CA ASP A 164 -15.04 6.57 15.68
C ASP A 164 -13.72 5.80 15.76
N SER A 165 -13.24 5.27 14.64
CA SER A 165 -11.97 4.54 14.58
C SER A 165 -11.15 4.90 13.36
N LEU A 166 -9.90 5.34 13.57
CA LEU A 166 -8.90 5.56 12.53
C LEU A 166 -7.79 4.51 12.64
N GLU A 167 -7.58 3.76 11.57
CA GLU A 167 -6.48 2.83 11.43
C GLU A 167 -5.57 3.28 10.27
N ASN A 168 -4.33 3.68 10.58
CA ASN A 168 -3.34 4.08 9.59
C ASN A 168 -2.12 3.15 9.71
N LEU A 169 -1.99 2.17 8.80
CA LEU A 169 -0.94 1.16 8.82
C LEU A 169 0.00 1.30 7.62
N ALA A 170 1.24 1.67 7.91
CA ALA A 170 2.26 2.01 6.90
C ALA A 170 1.76 3.05 5.88
N GLY A 171 0.70 3.77 6.21
CA GLY A 171 0.07 4.77 5.35
C GLY A 171 0.53 6.18 5.69
N ASN A 172 0.41 7.07 4.71
CA ASN A 172 0.73 8.48 4.89
C ASN A 172 -0.55 9.32 4.97
N ILE A 173 -0.61 10.20 5.98
CA ILE A 173 -1.63 11.26 6.08
C ILE A 173 -0.87 12.58 6.12
N LYS A 174 -1.06 13.44 5.10
CA LYS A 174 -0.29 14.68 4.96
C LYS A 174 -1.17 15.86 4.64
N SER A 175 -1.10 16.92 5.46
CA SER A 175 -1.68 18.22 5.15
C SER A 175 -0.60 19.28 4.92
N GLY A 176 -0.87 20.26 4.07
CA GLY A 176 0.01 21.41 3.89
C GLY A 176 -0.09 22.43 5.03
N ASN A 177 -1.24 22.50 5.68
CA ASN A 177 -1.50 23.36 6.85
C ASN A 177 -1.99 22.52 8.03
N ASP A 178 -3.28 22.58 8.33
CA ASP A 178 -3.84 21.98 9.53
C ASP A 178 -4.36 20.58 9.25
N LEU A 179 -3.93 19.63 10.08
CA LEU A 179 -4.50 18.29 10.17
C LEU A 179 -5.29 18.17 11.45
N ASN A 180 -6.61 18.03 11.32
CA ASN A 180 -7.51 17.83 12.43
C ASN A 180 -8.12 16.44 12.40
N ILE A 181 -7.88 15.64 13.43
CA ILE A 181 -8.46 14.31 13.60
C ILE A 181 -9.34 14.33 14.84
N LYS A 182 -10.62 13.99 14.66
CA LYS A 182 -11.59 13.80 15.75
C LYS A 182 -12.05 12.37 15.74
N SER A 183 -11.76 11.61 16.82
CA SER A 183 -12.03 10.18 16.84
C SER A 183 -12.35 9.68 18.26
N SER A 184 -12.75 8.42 18.35
CA SER A 184 -12.80 7.70 19.63
C SER A 184 -11.54 6.88 19.85
N ASP A 185 -11.05 6.20 18.82
CA ASP A 185 -9.82 5.41 18.85
C ASP A 185 -8.94 5.68 17.63
N VAL A 186 -7.62 5.74 17.82
CA VAL A 186 -6.63 5.94 16.77
C VAL A 186 -5.52 4.90 16.86
N GLU A 187 -5.25 4.20 15.77
CA GLU A 187 -4.06 3.39 15.59
C GLU A 187 -3.20 3.94 14.44
N ILE A 188 -1.96 4.33 14.77
CA ILE A 188 -0.92 4.74 13.82
C ILE A 188 0.16 3.68 13.92
N GLY A 189 0.14 2.75 12.98
CA GLY A 189 0.89 1.52 13.08
C GLY A 189 1.73 1.23 11.84
N ASN A 190 2.20 0.02 11.80
CA ASN A 190 3.14 -0.48 10.81
C ASN A 190 2.64 -1.77 10.16
N ILE A 191 3.27 -2.14 9.06
CA ILE A 191 3.18 -3.47 8.49
C ILE A 191 4.54 -4.15 8.54
N SER A 192 4.56 -5.47 8.70
CA SER A 192 5.78 -6.26 8.72
C SER A 192 5.99 -6.97 7.39
N LEU A 193 7.15 -6.74 6.78
CA LEU A 193 7.62 -7.44 5.58
C LEU A 193 8.46 -8.64 6.00
N ASN A 194 7.97 -9.85 5.71
CA ASN A 194 8.61 -11.09 6.13
C ASN A 194 9.30 -11.77 4.95
N ASN A 195 10.61 -11.89 5.00
CA ASN A 195 11.44 -12.58 4.02
C ASN A 195 12.00 -13.85 4.64
N LYS A 196 11.62 -15.00 4.11
CA LYS A 196 12.03 -16.31 4.61
C LYS A 196 12.62 -17.15 3.48
N GLU A 197 13.76 -17.78 3.77
CA GLU A 197 14.37 -18.78 2.92
C GLU A 197 14.77 -19.97 3.81
N ASN A 198 14.33 -21.15 3.44
CA ASN A 198 14.67 -22.36 4.18
C ASN A 198 15.17 -23.41 3.18
N LYS A 199 16.47 -23.72 3.23
CA LYS A 199 17.15 -24.74 2.46
C LYS A 199 17.80 -25.75 3.42
N ARG A 200 18.13 -26.92 2.93
CA ARG A 200 18.65 -28.04 3.73
C ARG A 200 19.76 -27.67 4.74
N LYS A 201 20.58 -26.67 4.43
CA LYS A 201 21.71 -26.23 5.26
C LYS A 201 21.69 -24.73 5.60
N TYR A 202 20.63 -24.04 5.21
CA TYR A 202 20.54 -22.59 5.31
C TYR A 202 19.13 -22.16 5.68
N GLU A 203 19.00 -21.31 6.69
CA GLU A 203 17.74 -20.68 7.08
C GLU A 203 17.96 -19.17 7.21
N LEU A 204 17.13 -18.39 6.54
CA LEU A 204 17.09 -16.94 6.64
C LEU A 204 15.69 -16.49 7.02
N ASN A 205 15.60 -15.60 8.01
CA ASN A 205 14.36 -14.95 8.35
C ASN A 205 14.65 -13.46 8.61
N ILE A 206 14.13 -12.60 7.75
CA ILE A 206 14.24 -11.14 7.89
C ILE A 206 12.83 -10.58 8.09
N VAL A 207 12.65 -9.80 9.12
CA VAL A 207 11.43 -9.03 9.36
C VAL A 207 11.78 -7.56 9.35
N ASP A 208 11.33 -6.86 8.31
CA ASP A 208 11.42 -5.41 8.20
C ASP A 208 10.07 -4.79 8.51
N THR A 209 10.07 -3.74 9.29
CA THR A 209 8.84 -3.03 9.69
C THR A 209 8.76 -1.69 8.98
N ILE A 210 7.64 -1.46 8.30
CA ILE A 210 7.35 -0.20 7.63
C ILE A 210 6.28 0.53 8.45
N GLY A 211 6.66 1.68 9.02
CA GLY A 211 5.76 2.52 9.81
C GLY A 211 4.92 3.46 8.97
N SER A 212 3.95 4.07 9.62
CA SER A 212 3.13 5.17 9.09
C SER A 212 3.78 6.52 9.27
N GLU A 213 3.38 7.48 8.45
CA GLU A 213 3.73 8.89 8.64
C GLU A 213 2.47 9.77 8.67
N ILE A 214 2.38 10.61 9.70
CA ILE A 214 1.40 11.68 9.79
C ILE A 214 2.16 12.99 9.82
N SER A 215 1.87 13.89 8.87
CA SER A 215 2.59 15.17 8.77
C SER A 215 1.68 16.34 8.42
N GLY A 216 2.08 17.54 8.87
CA GLY A 216 1.38 18.80 8.64
C GLY A 216 2.10 19.99 9.25
N LYS A 217 1.62 21.20 8.98
CA LYS A 217 2.14 22.38 9.68
C LYS A 217 1.71 22.36 11.13
N ASN A 218 0.41 22.17 11.38
CA ASN A 218 -0.15 21.94 12.70
C ASN A 218 -0.92 20.63 12.69
N ILE A 219 -0.78 19.82 13.74
CA ILE A 219 -1.50 18.56 13.92
C ILE A 219 -2.27 18.63 15.23
N HIS A 220 -3.58 18.45 15.12
CA HIS A 220 -4.47 18.36 16.26
C HIS A 220 -5.24 17.04 16.23
N ILE A 221 -5.06 16.23 17.27
CA ILE A 221 -5.76 14.95 17.45
C ILE A 221 -6.60 15.05 18.72
N ASP A 222 -7.91 15.08 18.55
CA ASP A 222 -8.89 15.06 19.63
C ASP A 222 -9.56 13.68 19.66
N ASN A 223 -9.15 12.86 20.62
CA ASN A 223 -9.49 11.46 20.71
C ASN A 223 -10.11 11.16 22.08
N LYS A 224 -11.18 10.37 22.11
CA LYS A 224 -11.88 10.09 23.37
C LYS A 224 -11.19 9.02 24.20
N ASN A 225 -10.78 7.92 23.59
CA ASN A 225 -10.34 6.72 24.31
C ASN A 225 -8.83 6.51 24.19
N ASN A 226 -8.39 5.82 23.13
CA ASN A 226 -7.02 5.34 23.03
C ASN A 226 -6.33 5.83 21.76
N ILE A 227 -5.08 6.24 21.89
CA ILE A 227 -4.16 6.45 20.77
C ILE A 227 -3.00 5.45 20.93
N LYS A 228 -2.80 4.65 19.90
CA LYS A 228 -1.67 3.73 19.79
C LYS A 228 -0.79 4.15 18.62
N ILE A 229 0.47 4.45 18.90
CA ILE A 229 1.50 4.78 17.91
C ILE A 229 2.60 3.73 18.04
N SER A 230 2.82 2.94 16.97
CA SER A 230 3.84 1.89 17.01
C SER A 230 4.69 1.91 15.74
N GLY A 231 6.02 2.06 15.90
CA GLY A 231 7.00 2.09 14.82
C GLY A 231 6.66 3.11 13.73
N SER A 232 6.07 4.24 14.10
CA SER A 232 5.48 5.22 13.19
C SER A 232 5.78 6.64 13.66
N ASN A 233 5.61 7.62 12.78
CA ASN A 233 5.97 9.00 13.05
C ASN A 233 4.76 9.95 12.95
N ILE A 234 4.71 10.93 13.87
CA ILE A 234 3.88 12.14 13.78
C ILE A 234 4.83 13.32 13.77
N ARG A 235 4.80 14.13 12.70
CA ARG A 235 5.71 15.26 12.52
C ARG A 235 4.94 16.52 12.11
N ALA A 236 5.01 17.57 12.92
CA ALA A 236 4.51 18.89 12.56
C ALA A 236 5.66 19.88 12.40
N GLU A 237 5.48 20.85 11.51
CA GLU A 237 6.44 21.97 11.37
C GLU A 237 6.36 22.93 12.54
N GLU A 238 5.16 23.16 13.09
CA GLU A 238 4.93 24.13 14.18
C GLU A 238 4.43 23.47 15.47
N LYS A 239 3.31 22.70 15.39
CA LYS A 239 2.66 22.22 16.60
C LYS A 239 2.01 20.84 16.43
N VAL A 240 2.27 19.95 17.41
CA VAL A 240 1.48 18.75 17.64
C VAL A 240 0.70 18.91 18.94
N SER A 241 -0.61 18.74 18.89
CA SER A 241 -1.50 18.76 20.06
C SER A 241 -2.35 17.49 20.05
N ILE A 242 -2.21 16.70 21.10
CA ILE A 242 -2.95 15.44 21.26
C ILE A 242 -3.72 15.51 22.56
N ASN A 243 -5.04 15.35 22.48
CA ASN A 243 -5.92 15.18 23.59
C ASN A 243 -6.50 13.75 23.51
N SER A 244 -6.32 12.93 24.53
CA SER A 244 -6.77 11.53 24.53
C SER A 244 -6.91 11.00 25.96
N GLY A 245 -7.80 10.02 26.13
CA GLY A 245 -7.89 9.28 27.40
C GLY A 245 -6.61 8.52 27.71
N ASN A 246 -6.06 7.80 26.74
CA ASN A 246 -4.81 7.05 26.87
C ASN A 246 -3.93 7.21 25.63
N ILE A 247 -2.63 7.27 25.82
CA ILE A 247 -1.64 7.34 24.72
C ILE A 247 -0.57 6.28 24.96
N SER A 248 -0.36 5.42 23.96
CA SER A 248 0.71 4.41 23.94
C SER A 248 1.63 4.67 22.76
N ILE A 249 2.91 4.88 23.04
CA ILE A 249 3.95 5.09 22.01
C ILE A 249 4.98 3.99 22.19
N THR A 250 5.17 3.17 21.15
CA THR A 250 6.08 2.02 21.19
C THR A 250 6.95 1.96 19.94
N SER A 251 8.20 1.55 20.11
CA SER A 251 9.05 1.18 18.98
C SER A 251 8.68 -0.20 18.44
N THR A 252 9.15 -0.50 17.24
CA THR A 252 9.08 -1.84 16.64
C THR A 252 10.46 -2.36 16.35
N GLU A 253 10.61 -3.68 16.29
CA GLU A 253 11.87 -4.33 16.04
C GLU A 253 11.94 -4.84 14.61
N ASN A 254 13.04 -4.57 13.91
CA ASN A 254 13.46 -5.33 12.76
C ASN A 254 14.28 -6.53 13.23
N LYS A 255 14.05 -7.69 12.61
CA LYS A 255 14.70 -8.94 13.00
C LYS A 255 15.47 -9.51 11.81
N PHE A 256 16.68 -9.91 12.08
CA PHE A 256 17.50 -10.68 11.17
C PHE A 256 17.91 -11.97 11.87
N TYR A 257 17.60 -13.09 11.25
CA TYR A 257 18.06 -14.40 11.70
C TYR A 257 18.62 -15.16 10.51
N GLN A 258 19.83 -15.69 10.67
CA GLN A 258 20.48 -16.53 9.69
C GLN A 258 21.10 -17.73 10.40
N LYS A 259 20.85 -18.91 9.86
CA LYS A 259 21.47 -20.16 10.27
C LYS A 259 22.15 -20.78 9.07
N ASP A 260 23.43 -21.01 9.19
CA ASP A 260 24.28 -21.68 8.21
C ASP A 260 24.90 -22.93 8.84
N GLY A 261 24.99 -24.03 8.12
CA GLY A 261 25.64 -25.21 8.66
C GLY A 261 26.05 -26.23 7.62
N ASP A 262 27.19 -26.87 7.85
CA ASP A 262 27.65 -28.03 7.13
C ASP A 262 28.08 -29.11 8.14
N GLY A 263 27.65 -30.37 7.94
CA GLY A 263 28.13 -31.51 8.73
C GLY A 263 27.81 -31.48 10.24
N GLY A 264 26.70 -30.83 10.66
CA GLY A 264 26.29 -30.79 12.08
C GLY A 264 26.75 -29.55 12.85
N ASN A 265 27.62 -28.71 12.27
CA ASN A 265 28.02 -27.44 12.85
C ASN A 265 27.16 -26.31 12.26
N TYR A 266 26.52 -25.52 13.13
CA TYR A 266 25.67 -24.39 12.72
C TYR A 266 26.28 -23.09 13.24
N ARG A 267 26.27 -22.04 12.39
CA ARG A 267 26.48 -20.66 12.80
C ARG A 267 25.12 -19.99 12.85
N ILE A 268 24.80 -19.35 13.95
CA ILE A 268 23.56 -18.58 14.14
C ILE A 268 23.94 -17.12 14.32
N ASN A 269 23.44 -16.27 13.45
CA ASN A 269 23.53 -14.82 13.56
C ASN A 269 22.13 -14.28 13.81
N GLU A 270 21.88 -13.65 14.94
CA GLU A 270 20.65 -12.97 15.27
C GLU A 270 20.94 -11.51 15.56
N VAL A 271 20.31 -10.60 14.84
CA VAL A 271 20.38 -9.17 15.07
C VAL A 271 18.96 -8.63 15.20
N LYS A 272 18.69 -7.98 16.33
CA LYS A 272 17.46 -7.22 16.56
C LYS A 272 17.83 -5.75 16.56
N LYS A 273 17.24 -4.96 15.69
CA LYS A 273 17.39 -3.50 15.68
C LYS A 273 16.05 -2.87 16.00
N ASN A 274 16.00 -2.09 17.06
CA ASN A 274 14.85 -1.25 17.36
C ASN A 274 14.83 -0.07 16.38
N ASN A 275 13.74 0.11 15.66
CA ASN A 275 13.54 1.32 14.89
C ASN A 275 13.05 2.41 15.85
N SER A 276 13.99 3.05 16.53
CA SER A 276 13.77 4.33 17.19
C SER A 276 14.29 5.41 16.26
N SER A 277 13.41 6.15 15.63
CA SER A 277 13.76 7.39 14.93
C SER A 277 13.33 8.58 15.74
#